data_f8dda2425e68b347cccc0b4291c01874
#
_entry.id   f8dda2425e68b347cccc0b4291c01874
#
_cell.length_a   1.000
_cell.length_b   1.000
_cell.length_c   1.000
_cell.angle_alpha   90.00
_cell.angle_beta   90.00
_cell.angle_gamma   90.00
#
_symmetry.space_group_name_H-M   'P 1'
#
loop_
_entity.id
_entity.type
_entity.pdbx_description
1 polymer ?
#
loop_
_entity_poly.entity_id
_entity_poly.type
_entity_poly.pdbx_seq_one_letter_code
_entity_poly.pdbx_strand_id
1 'polypeptide(L)' 'MGIKFEGHSPFDLPVAQNASARPEGEMVEVVLTVSVPDIQPEPVQIRVPFTWKVAQSLGAQLNRACMAAEQQGWKLGHS' A
#
# COMPACT_ATOMS: atom_id res chain seq x y z
N MET A 1 14.10 -1.13 -19.46
CA MET A 1 13.39 -2.38 -19.24
C MET A 1 12.65 -2.33 -17.91
N GLY A 2 11.39 -2.64 -17.94
CA GLY A 2 10.63 -2.67 -16.72
C GLY A 2 10.79 -3.98 -15.97
N ILE A 3 10.43 -3.94 -14.70
CA ILE A 3 10.38 -5.14 -13.88
C ILE A 3 9.08 -5.87 -14.19
N LYS A 4 9.19 -7.12 -14.51
CA LYS A 4 8.01 -7.93 -14.77
C LYS A 4 7.70 -8.79 -13.58
N PHE A 5 6.46 -8.76 -13.18
CA PHE A 5 6.00 -9.59 -12.08
C PHE A 5 5.13 -10.73 -12.56
N GLU A 6 5.09 -10.96 -13.87
CA GLU A 6 4.35 -12.06 -14.43
C GLU A 6 4.88 -13.39 -13.90
N GLY A 7 3.98 -14.22 -13.47
CA GLY A 7 4.36 -15.50 -12.91
C GLY A 7 4.83 -15.47 -11.47
N HIS A 8 4.92 -14.29 -10.90
CA HIS A 8 5.28 -14.17 -9.48
C HIS A 8 4.03 -14.23 -8.62
N SER A 9 4.15 -14.93 -7.52
CA SER A 9 3.11 -14.91 -6.50
C SER A 9 3.06 -13.52 -5.86
N PRO A 10 1.88 -13.06 -5.43
CA PRO A 10 1.80 -11.82 -4.66
C PRO A 10 2.68 -11.83 -3.42
N PHE A 11 2.99 -13.01 -2.90
CA PHE A 11 3.83 -13.14 -1.71
C PHE A 11 5.30 -12.87 -1.99
N ASP A 12 5.70 -12.83 -3.25
CA ASP A 12 7.07 -12.52 -3.64
C ASP A 12 7.32 -11.03 -3.74
N LEU A 13 6.27 -10.24 -3.68
CA LEU A 13 6.37 -8.78 -3.77
C LEU A 13 6.53 -8.18 -2.37
N PRO A 14 7.20 -7.02 -2.27
CA PRO A 14 7.21 -6.29 -1.01
C PRO A 14 5.78 -5.95 -0.59
N VAL A 15 5.48 -6.21 0.66
CA VAL A 15 4.14 -5.97 1.20
C VAL A 15 4.23 -4.92 2.29
N ALA A 16 3.37 -3.91 2.20
CA ALA A 16 3.26 -2.92 3.25
C ALA A 16 2.56 -3.56 4.45
N GLN A 17 3.25 -3.60 5.57
CA GLN A 17 2.70 -4.15 6.81
C GLN A 17 1.91 -3.12 7.58
N ASN A 18 2.24 -1.86 7.39
CA ASN A 18 1.59 -0.78 8.09
C ASN A 18 1.67 0.49 7.26
N ALA A 19 0.70 1.34 7.44
CA ALA A 19 0.67 2.64 6.78
C ALA A 19 0.09 3.65 7.75
N SER A 20 0.66 4.83 7.78
CA SER A 20 0.14 5.93 8.58
C SER A 20 0.26 7.21 7.78
N ALA A 21 -0.54 8.19 8.16
CA ALA A 21 -0.53 9.49 7.52
C ALA A 21 -0.69 10.56 8.58
N ARG A 22 0.01 11.67 8.39
CA ARG A 22 -0.09 12.78 9.32
C ARG A 22 0.03 14.09 8.57
N PRO A 23 -0.59 15.15 9.08
CA PRO A 23 -0.44 16.45 8.47
C PRO A 23 0.96 17.00 8.75
N GLU A 24 1.51 17.70 7.76
CA GLU A 24 2.81 18.32 7.86
C GLU A 24 2.73 19.65 7.13
N GLY A 25 2.32 20.72 7.83
CA GLY A 25 2.06 21.97 7.18
C GLY A 25 0.92 21.86 6.19
N GLU A 26 1.19 22.20 4.94
CA GLU A 26 0.20 22.06 3.87
C GLU A 26 0.27 20.71 3.17
N MET A 27 1.15 19.86 3.63
CA MET A 27 1.36 18.55 3.04
C MET A 27 0.84 17.47 3.95
N VAL A 28 0.69 16.29 3.41
CA VAL A 28 0.39 15.08 4.17
C VAL A 28 1.53 14.11 3.96
N GLU A 29 2.16 13.69 5.05
CA GLU A 29 3.22 12.69 4.96
C GLU A 29 2.62 11.31 5.18
N VAL A 30 2.87 10.43 4.23
CA VAL A 30 2.45 9.03 4.33
C VAL A 30 3.69 8.20 4.62
N VAL A 31 3.62 7.38 5.65
CA VAL A 31 4.72 6.51 6.05
C VAL A 31 4.27 5.07 5.85
N LEU A 32 5.00 4.34 5.03
CA LEU A 32 4.75 2.94 4.79
C LEU A 32 5.85 2.11 5.44
N THR A 33 5.47 1.05 6.13
CA THR A 33 6.41 0.06 6.65
C THR A 33 6.31 -1.16 5.77
N VAL A 34 7.37 -1.45 5.04
CA VAL A 34 7.39 -2.49 4.02
C VAL A 34 8.36 -3.58 4.42
N SER A 35 7.92 -4.82 4.30
CA SER A 35 8.76 -5.98 4.59
C SER A 35 9.28 -6.56 3.29
N VAL A 36 10.60 -6.72 3.22
CA VAL A 36 11.27 -7.34 2.07
C VAL A 36 12.24 -8.39 2.62
N PRO A 37 11.72 -9.54 3.06
CA PRO A 37 12.52 -10.50 3.81
C PRO A 37 13.71 -11.07 3.03
N ASP A 38 13.61 -11.13 1.71
CA ASP A 38 14.71 -11.66 0.91
C ASP A 38 15.89 -10.71 0.80
N ILE A 39 15.66 -9.43 1.09
CA ILE A 39 16.70 -8.40 0.96
C ILE A 39 17.25 -8.05 2.32
N GLN A 40 16.36 -7.86 3.29
CA GLN A 40 16.80 -7.56 4.64
C GLN A 40 15.74 -8.03 5.63
N PRO A 41 16.18 -8.49 6.82
CA PRO A 41 15.25 -9.03 7.81
C PRO A 41 14.37 -7.98 8.46
N GLU A 42 14.84 -6.74 8.51
CA GLU A 42 14.09 -5.67 9.17
C GLU A 42 13.22 -4.93 8.18
N PRO A 43 12.02 -4.50 8.59
CA PRO A 43 11.16 -3.72 7.70
C PRO A 43 11.76 -2.35 7.41
N VAL A 44 11.42 -1.84 6.24
CA VAL A 44 11.89 -0.54 5.76
C VAL A 44 10.75 0.45 5.84
N GLN A 45 11.03 1.64 6.34
CA GLN A 45 10.06 2.72 6.34
C GLN A 45 10.29 3.62 5.14
N ILE A 46 9.22 3.88 4.41
CA ILE A 46 9.24 4.76 3.26
C ILE A 46 8.33 5.94 3.57
N ARG A 47 8.87 7.13 3.46
CA ARG A 47 8.12 8.36 3.72
C ARG A 47 7.89 9.10 2.42
N VAL A 48 6.64 9.40 2.14
CA VAL A 48 6.27 10.07 0.90
C VAL A 48 5.41 11.28 1.24
N PRO A 49 5.85 12.49 0.91
CA PRO A 49 5.01 13.66 1.09
C PRO A 49 4.05 13.82 -0.08
N PHE A 50 2.81 14.13 0.22
CA PHE A 50 1.80 14.43 -0.78
C PHE A 50 1.21 15.81 -0.52
N THR A 51 0.78 16.47 -1.59
CA THR A 51 -0.10 17.62 -1.39
C THR A 51 -1.42 17.09 -0.82
N TRP A 52 -2.12 17.94 -0.07
CA TRP A 52 -3.36 17.47 0.53
C TRP A 52 -4.41 17.06 -0.50
N LYS A 53 -4.39 17.68 -1.68
CA LYS A 53 -5.32 17.31 -2.76
C LYS A 53 -5.04 15.91 -3.29
N VAL A 54 -3.77 15.60 -3.52
CA VAL A 54 -3.37 14.28 -3.97
C VAL A 54 -3.66 13.26 -2.88
N ALA A 55 -3.39 13.61 -1.63
CA ALA A 55 -3.67 12.72 -0.51
C ALA A 55 -5.17 12.40 -0.42
N GLN A 56 -6.03 13.39 -0.60
CA GLN A 56 -7.47 13.16 -0.62
C GLN A 56 -7.89 12.22 -1.75
N SER A 57 -7.35 12.45 -2.93
CA SER A 57 -7.66 11.61 -4.09
C SER A 57 -7.21 10.17 -3.85
N LEU A 58 -6.01 10.01 -3.31
CA LEU A 58 -5.49 8.68 -2.99
C LEU A 58 -6.37 7.99 -1.96
N GLY A 59 -6.76 8.73 -0.92
CA GLY A 59 -7.62 8.17 0.12
C GLY A 59 -8.94 7.64 -0.43
N ALA A 60 -9.55 8.41 -1.33
CA ALA A 60 -10.81 8.00 -1.96
C ALA A 60 -10.62 6.76 -2.83
N GLN A 61 -9.52 6.71 -3.58
CA GLN A 61 -9.23 5.56 -4.43
C GLN A 61 -8.93 4.32 -3.60
N LEU A 62 -8.16 4.47 -2.54
CA LEU A 62 -7.85 3.36 -1.64
C LEU A 62 -9.12 2.83 -0.99
N ASN A 63 -10.00 3.72 -0.56
CA ASN A 63 -11.25 3.31 0.08
C ASN A 63 -12.10 2.48 -0.89
N ARG A 64 -12.22 2.92 -2.13
CA ARG A 64 -12.97 2.18 -3.14
C ARG A 64 -12.35 0.83 -3.44
N ALA A 65 -11.02 0.80 -3.55
CA ALA A 65 -10.31 -0.45 -3.82
C ALA A 65 -10.47 -1.43 -2.67
N CYS A 66 -10.43 -0.93 -1.44
CA CYS A 66 -10.62 -1.77 -0.26
C CYS A 66 -12.02 -2.36 -0.24
N MET A 67 -13.04 -1.55 -0.55
CA MET A 67 -14.40 -2.04 -0.58
C MET A 67 -14.58 -3.12 -1.64
N ALA A 68 -14.00 -2.91 -2.82
CA ALA A 68 -14.06 -3.91 -3.88
C ALA A 68 -13.35 -5.20 -3.47
N ALA A 69 -12.19 -5.08 -2.84
CA ALA A 69 -11.43 -6.24 -2.38
C ALA A 69 -12.19 -7.01 -1.29
N GLU A 70 -12.82 -6.30 -0.37
CA GLU A 70 -13.62 -6.92 0.67
C GLU A 70 -14.78 -7.71 0.08
N GLN A 71 -15.45 -7.15 -0.91
CA GLN A 71 -16.56 -7.83 -1.56
C GLN A 71 -16.09 -9.10 -2.27
N GLN A 72 -14.97 -9.02 -2.97
CA GLN A 72 -14.41 -10.20 -3.63
C GLN A 72 -13.93 -11.23 -2.62
N GLY A 73 -13.26 -10.79 -1.59
CA GLY A 73 -12.79 -11.67 -0.54
C GLY A 73 -13.92 -12.36 0.18
N TRP A 74 -15.00 -11.63 0.42
CA TRP A 74 -16.18 -12.20 1.06
C TRP A 74 -16.78 -13.30 0.20
N LYS A 75 -16.93 -13.03 -1.09
CA LYS A 75 -17.49 -14.05 -2.01
C LYS A 75 -16.63 -15.30 -2.07
N LEU A 76 -15.32 -15.12 -2.16
CA LEU A 76 -14.39 -16.23 -2.25
C LEU A 76 -14.29 -16.98 -0.93
N GLY A 77 -14.34 -16.25 0.16
CA GLY A 77 -14.21 -16.84 1.48
C GLY A 77 -15.42 -17.61 1.95
N HIS A 78 -16.59 -17.34 1.35
CA HIS A 78 -17.85 -17.96 1.74
C HIS A 78 -18.41 -18.92 0.71
N SER A 79 -17.67 -19.09 -0.34
CA SER A 79 -18.10 -20.03 -1.39
C SER A 79 -17.86 -21.47 -0.98
#